data_ec109efdd58548b5e8aff88835c1cfe3
#
_entry.id   ec109efdd58548b5e8aff88835c1cfe3
#
_cell.length_a   1.000
_cell.length_b   1.000
_cell.length_c   1.000
_cell.angle_alpha   90.00
_cell.angle_beta   90.00
_cell.angle_gamma   90.00
#
_symmetry.space_group_name_H-M   'P 1'
#
loop_
_entity.id
_entity.type
_entity.pdbx_description
1 polymer ?
#
loop_
_entity_poly.entity_id
_entity_poly.type
_entity_poly.pdbx_seq_one_letter_code
_entity_poly.pdbx_strand_id
1 'polypeptide(L)'
;MYRRKCTAENVTGTVVFTTLEPCCERHLPKVSCSQRLIEARVKKVYIGIEDPDPTVSGKGKQRLMDAGIEVAMYPPELQKEIEEANKAFLKGAFKRRLEQKTEDNQPVLPSVPHTSLEMLQTKTVNTFLHRVGVTGIDTEEGKSALLQLQMITKVKDGFAPTQWGLLLFGKQPQLSFPNAVIRATYRIGQQEIDLPVIDGPLVLQSEKLYTWYKDKLKSHIDRSEPTRKKVYDVPVEVISELVKNAIVHRDYSLSGAPIYFEINDDNLVIKSPGKPVDPITLAQIQTFNAPSLSRNPLVMFAFEKLDLAEQRGLGFGTIRKMPIAQRPTVSFEDPYIVFTLPLVEKSVSNKLSQEATTLFIAENNSFTRKQFEEYFRLSSKEANRQINKLIESGLVKMSGSKRGAIYIKA
;
A
#
# COMPACT_ATOMS: atom_id res chain seq x y z
N MET A 1 -35.56 -25.17 -8.75
CA MET A 1 -34.14 -24.75 -8.90
C MET A 1 -33.25 -25.98 -8.62
N TYR A 2 -32.73 -26.64 -9.66
CA TYR A 2 -31.93 -27.86 -9.52
C TYR A 2 -30.55 -27.52 -9.01
N ARG A 3 -30.21 -27.86 -7.76
CA ARG A 3 -28.81 -27.86 -7.28
C ARG A 3 -28.10 -29.10 -7.88
N ARG A 4 -27.37 -28.93 -8.97
CA ARG A 4 -26.39 -29.93 -9.40
C ARG A 4 -25.31 -30.00 -8.31
N LYS A 5 -25.06 -31.19 -7.76
CA LYS A 5 -23.89 -31.44 -6.91
C LYS A 5 -22.64 -31.33 -7.80
N CYS A 6 -21.80 -30.32 -7.55
CA CYS A 6 -20.49 -30.23 -8.21
C CYS A 6 -19.61 -31.34 -7.64
N THR A 7 -19.10 -32.21 -8.50
CA THR A 7 -18.04 -33.18 -8.19
C THR A 7 -16.68 -32.60 -8.59
N ALA A 8 -15.59 -33.09 -8.01
CA ALA A 8 -14.24 -32.60 -8.33
C ALA A 8 -13.92 -32.70 -9.84
N GLU A 9 -14.43 -33.72 -10.52
CA GLU A 9 -14.25 -33.94 -11.97
C GLU A 9 -14.93 -32.85 -12.83
N ASN A 10 -16.05 -32.27 -12.33
CA ASN A 10 -16.81 -31.28 -13.07
C ASN A 10 -16.29 -29.83 -12.92
N VAL A 11 -15.31 -29.58 -12.03
CA VAL A 11 -14.82 -28.24 -11.74
C VAL A 11 -13.33 -28.06 -12.03
N THR A 12 -12.64 -29.10 -12.47
CA THR A 12 -11.23 -29.02 -12.88
C THR A 12 -11.07 -28.02 -14.04
N GLY A 13 -10.12 -27.09 -13.90
CA GLY A 13 -9.84 -26.08 -14.92
C GLY A 13 -10.87 -24.94 -15.01
N THR A 14 -11.88 -24.91 -14.14
CA THR A 14 -12.91 -23.85 -14.13
C THR A 14 -12.43 -22.57 -13.46
N VAL A 15 -13.18 -21.48 -13.69
CA VAL A 15 -13.02 -20.21 -12.99
C VAL A 15 -14.05 -20.13 -11.87
N VAL A 16 -13.61 -19.79 -10.67
CA VAL A 16 -14.46 -19.69 -9.47
C VAL A 16 -14.55 -18.23 -9.02
N PHE A 17 -15.75 -17.82 -8.63
CA PHE A 17 -16.03 -16.48 -8.10
C PHE A 17 -16.47 -16.61 -6.65
N THR A 18 -15.81 -15.89 -5.76
CA THR A 18 -16.14 -15.87 -4.32
C THR A 18 -16.37 -14.42 -3.87
N THR A 19 -17.39 -14.21 -3.04
CA THR A 19 -17.63 -12.88 -2.46
C THR A 19 -16.66 -12.59 -1.32
N LEU A 20 -16.24 -13.62 -0.57
CA LEU A 20 -15.27 -13.53 0.52
C LEU A 20 -14.06 -14.40 0.21
N GLU A 21 -12.90 -14.04 0.73
CA GLU A 21 -11.68 -14.83 0.62
C GLU A 21 -11.90 -16.28 1.10
N PRO A 22 -11.47 -17.30 0.33
CA PRO A 22 -11.55 -18.69 0.73
C PRO A 22 -10.70 -18.95 1.98
N CYS A 23 -11.30 -19.38 3.06
CA CYS A 23 -10.60 -19.64 4.33
C CYS A 23 -9.46 -20.65 4.15
N CYS A 24 -8.32 -20.38 4.83
CA CYS A 24 -7.15 -21.27 4.84
C CYS A 24 -7.21 -22.35 5.92
N GLU A 25 -7.98 -22.13 7.00
CA GLU A 25 -8.09 -23.04 8.14
C GLU A 25 -9.56 -23.31 8.51
N ARG A 26 -9.84 -24.52 9.01
CA ARG A 26 -11.10 -24.91 9.65
C ARG A 26 -10.84 -26.00 10.68
N HIS A 27 -11.62 -26.00 11.76
CA HIS A 27 -11.55 -27.08 12.76
C HIS A 27 -11.95 -28.44 12.15
N LEU A 28 -11.17 -29.46 12.43
CA LEU A 28 -11.46 -30.85 12.05
C LEU A 28 -12.86 -31.26 12.49
N PRO A 29 -13.61 -32.02 11.68
CA PRO A 29 -13.21 -32.68 10.42
C PRO A 29 -13.44 -31.86 9.14
N LYS A 30 -13.65 -30.53 9.23
CA LYS A 30 -13.99 -29.67 8.07
C LYS A 30 -12.74 -29.26 7.29
N VAL A 31 -12.73 -29.52 5.99
CA VAL A 31 -11.68 -29.06 5.05
C VAL A 31 -11.89 -27.58 4.73
N SER A 32 -10.80 -26.79 4.70
CA SER A 32 -10.84 -25.35 4.35
C SER A 32 -11.29 -25.11 2.91
N CYS A 33 -11.83 -23.91 2.65
CA CYS A 33 -12.30 -23.56 1.30
C CYS A 33 -11.14 -23.53 0.30
N SER A 34 -9.98 -22.99 0.66
CA SER A 34 -8.81 -22.97 -0.20
C SER A 34 -8.32 -24.38 -0.53
N GLN A 35 -8.28 -25.30 0.46
CA GLN A 35 -7.91 -26.69 0.22
C GLN A 35 -8.85 -27.38 -0.76
N ARG A 36 -10.15 -27.17 -0.63
CA ARG A 36 -11.15 -27.74 -1.57
C ARG A 36 -10.97 -27.24 -2.99
N LEU A 37 -10.62 -25.95 -3.17
CA LEU A 37 -10.39 -25.38 -4.48
C LEU A 37 -9.10 -25.92 -5.10
N ILE A 38 -8.07 -26.16 -4.29
CA ILE A 38 -6.82 -26.81 -4.71
C ILE A 38 -7.08 -28.24 -5.14
N GLU A 39 -7.78 -29.03 -4.33
CA GLU A 39 -8.14 -30.43 -4.65
C GLU A 39 -9.01 -30.53 -5.91
N ALA A 40 -9.89 -29.55 -6.12
CA ALA A 40 -10.72 -29.44 -7.32
C ALA A 40 -9.95 -28.98 -8.57
N ARG A 41 -8.68 -28.59 -8.44
CA ARG A 41 -7.78 -28.13 -9.52
C ARG A 41 -8.41 -27.04 -10.38
N VAL A 42 -9.03 -26.05 -9.74
CA VAL A 42 -9.60 -24.89 -10.44
C VAL A 42 -8.48 -24.08 -11.09
N LYS A 43 -8.76 -23.44 -12.23
CA LYS A 43 -7.76 -22.67 -12.98
C LYS A 43 -7.56 -21.27 -12.37
N LYS A 44 -8.65 -20.64 -11.96
CA LYS A 44 -8.60 -19.26 -11.48
C LYS A 44 -9.69 -18.99 -10.44
N VAL A 45 -9.37 -18.16 -9.45
CA VAL A 45 -10.31 -17.70 -8.43
C VAL A 45 -10.37 -16.19 -8.43
N TYR A 46 -11.57 -15.63 -8.58
CA TYR A 46 -11.85 -14.22 -8.33
C TYR A 46 -12.39 -14.06 -6.91
N ILE A 47 -11.77 -13.17 -6.14
CA ILE A 47 -12.14 -12.89 -4.75
C ILE A 47 -12.77 -11.50 -4.68
N GLY A 48 -13.95 -11.40 -4.07
CA GLY A 48 -14.66 -10.14 -3.87
C GLY A 48 -13.95 -9.28 -2.83
N ILE A 49 -13.92 -9.74 -1.59
CA ILE A 49 -13.28 -9.06 -0.46
C ILE A 49 -12.42 -10.05 0.32
N GLU A 50 -11.35 -9.56 0.94
CA GLU A 50 -10.50 -10.36 1.84
C GLU A 50 -11.20 -10.65 3.15
N ASP A 51 -10.71 -11.65 3.89
CA ASP A 51 -11.29 -12.01 5.19
C ASP A 51 -11.11 -10.82 6.18
N PRO A 52 -12.15 -10.40 6.90
CA PRO A 52 -12.06 -9.28 7.83
C PRO A 52 -11.14 -9.53 9.03
N ASP A 53 -10.67 -10.75 9.25
CA ASP A 53 -9.74 -11.04 10.33
C ASP A 53 -8.28 -10.85 9.87
N PRO A 54 -7.54 -9.90 10.45
CA PRO A 54 -6.17 -9.60 10.06
C PRO A 54 -5.20 -10.77 10.25
N THR A 55 -5.54 -11.76 11.10
CA THR A 55 -4.67 -12.92 11.34
C THR A 55 -4.74 -13.95 10.23
N VAL A 56 -5.78 -13.93 9.41
CA VAL A 56 -6.00 -14.88 8.31
C VAL A 56 -6.19 -14.19 6.95
N SER A 57 -6.41 -12.88 6.94
CA SER A 57 -6.52 -12.05 5.74
C SER A 57 -5.32 -12.26 4.81
N GLY A 58 -5.58 -12.52 3.55
CA GLY A 58 -4.56 -12.81 2.53
C GLY A 58 -3.99 -14.23 2.55
N LYS A 59 -4.14 -15.00 3.64
CA LYS A 59 -3.56 -16.36 3.75
C LYS A 59 -4.25 -17.36 2.82
N GLY A 60 -5.57 -17.26 2.68
CA GLY A 60 -6.33 -18.10 1.75
C GLY A 60 -5.94 -17.84 0.29
N LYS A 61 -5.82 -16.58 -0.06
CA LYS A 61 -5.32 -16.09 -1.35
C LYS A 61 -3.90 -16.60 -1.62
N GLN A 62 -2.98 -16.43 -0.67
CA GLN A 62 -1.59 -16.87 -0.80
C GLN A 62 -1.52 -18.39 -1.01
N ARG A 63 -2.26 -19.16 -0.23
CA ARG A 63 -2.29 -20.63 -0.37
C ARG A 63 -2.77 -21.11 -1.74
N LEU A 64 -3.73 -20.41 -2.36
CA LEU A 64 -4.18 -20.69 -3.72
C LEU A 64 -3.07 -20.38 -4.74
N MET A 65 -2.39 -19.26 -4.58
CA MET A 65 -1.27 -18.86 -5.46
C MET A 65 -0.10 -19.83 -5.34
N ASP A 66 0.24 -20.27 -4.13
CA ASP A 66 1.31 -21.27 -3.88
C ASP A 66 1.00 -22.63 -4.51
N ALA A 67 -0.29 -22.95 -4.65
CA ALA A 67 -0.75 -24.15 -5.38
C ALA A 67 -0.84 -23.97 -6.91
N GLY A 68 -0.38 -22.85 -7.45
CA GLY A 68 -0.39 -22.56 -8.88
C GLY A 68 -1.74 -22.12 -9.47
N ILE A 69 -2.71 -21.75 -8.61
CA ILE A 69 -4.01 -21.23 -9.04
C ILE A 69 -3.91 -19.73 -9.24
N GLU A 70 -4.35 -19.22 -10.39
CA GLU A 70 -4.46 -17.78 -10.62
C GLU A 70 -5.49 -17.16 -9.65
N VAL A 71 -5.10 -16.07 -8.97
CA VAL A 71 -6.00 -15.31 -8.12
C VAL A 71 -6.11 -13.87 -8.58
N ALA A 72 -7.32 -13.35 -8.67
CA ALA A 72 -7.60 -11.95 -8.97
C ALA A 72 -8.69 -11.41 -8.04
N MET A 73 -8.60 -10.13 -7.72
CA MET A 73 -9.66 -9.44 -6.99
C MET A 73 -10.73 -8.92 -7.96
N TYR A 74 -11.94 -8.73 -7.47
CA TYR A 74 -12.98 -8.03 -8.24
C TYR A 74 -12.59 -6.57 -8.49
N PRO A 75 -13.18 -5.91 -9.51
CA PRO A 75 -13.08 -4.47 -9.68
C PRO A 75 -13.52 -3.71 -8.41
N PRO A 76 -12.91 -2.55 -8.10
CA PRO A 76 -13.18 -1.81 -6.86
C PRO A 76 -14.66 -1.46 -6.63
N GLU A 77 -15.39 -1.20 -7.72
CA GLU A 77 -16.82 -0.89 -7.66
C GLU A 77 -17.62 -2.07 -7.11
N LEU A 78 -17.39 -3.27 -7.65
CA LEU A 78 -18.05 -4.50 -7.19
C LEU A 78 -17.63 -4.89 -5.76
N GLN A 79 -16.39 -4.60 -5.39
CA GLN A 79 -15.92 -4.87 -4.02
C GLN A 79 -16.68 -4.00 -3.01
N LYS A 80 -16.91 -2.71 -3.31
CA LYS A 80 -17.72 -1.81 -2.47
C LYS A 80 -19.17 -2.30 -2.35
N GLU A 81 -19.76 -2.74 -3.46
CA GLU A 81 -21.11 -3.31 -3.44
C GLU A 81 -21.17 -4.57 -2.55
N ILE A 82 -20.17 -5.45 -2.63
CA ILE A 82 -20.09 -6.66 -1.80
C ILE A 82 -19.91 -6.29 -0.32
N GLU A 83 -19.05 -5.32 0.00
CA GLU A 83 -18.87 -4.83 1.37
C GLU A 83 -20.17 -4.26 1.95
N GLU A 84 -20.84 -3.41 1.20
CA GLU A 84 -22.10 -2.80 1.62
C GLU A 84 -23.20 -3.86 1.80
N ALA A 85 -23.36 -4.77 0.82
CA ALA A 85 -24.34 -5.86 0.89
C ALA A 85 -24.09 -6.83 2.05
N ASN A 86 -22.83 -6.99 2.47
CA ASN A 86 -22.43 -7.92 3.54
C ASN A 86 -22.06 -7.21 4.85
N LYS A 87 -22.30 -5.92 4.98
CA LYS A 87 -21.90 -5.08 6.14
C LYS A 87 -22.33 -5.69 7.49
N ALA A 88 -23.57 -6.18 7.60
CA ALA A 88 -24.06 -6.82 8.80
C ALA A 88 -23.34 -8.15 9.09
N PHE A 89 -23.06 -8.95 8.06
CA PHE A 89 -22.31 -10.20 8.18
C PHE A 89 -20.86 -9.94 8.58
N LEU A 90 -20.19 -8.99 7.93
CA LEU A 90 -18.82 -8.60 8.23
C LEU A 90 -18.68 -8.09 9.67
N LYS A 91 -19.62 -7.24 10.11
CA LYS A 91 -19.72 -6.79 11.50
C LYS A 91 -19.94 -7.95 12.47
N GLY A 92 -20.85 -8.88 12.15
CA GLY A 92 -21.13 -10.05 12.97
C GLY A 92 -20.00 -11.09 12.94
N ALA A 93 -19.30 -11.27 11.83
CA ALA A 93 -18.14 -12.16 11.72
C ALA A 93 -16.98 -11.63 12.56
N PHE A 94 -16.73 -10.34 12.52
CA PHE A 94 -15.75 -9.66 13.36
C PHE A 94 -16.11 -9.85 14.86
N LYS A 95 -17.39 -9.61 15.25
CA LYS A 95 -17.85 -9.78 16.63
C LYS A 95 -17.70 -11.23 17.13
N ARG A 96 -18.12 -12.24 16.34
CA ARG A 96 -17.97 -13.66 16.71
C ARG A 96 -16.50 -14.07 16.86
N ARG A 97 -15.60 -13.55 16.04
CA ARG A 97 -14.17 -13.81 16.15
C ARG A 97 -13.53 -13.13 17.35
N LEU A 98 -14.01 -11.96 17.70
CA LEU A 98 -13.68 -11.30 18.94
C LEU A 98 -14.02 -12.20 20.15
N GLU A 99 -15.20 -12.86 20.13
CA GLU A 99 -15.66 -13.76 21.20
C GLU A 99 -14.87 -15.09 21.24
N GLN A 100 -14.48 -15.67 20.09
CA GLN A 100 -13.71 -16.92 20.02
C GLN A 100 -12.23 -16.78 20.43
N LYS A 101 -11.61 -15.62 20.25
CA LYS A 101 -10.21 -15.38 20.65
C LYS A 101 -9.98 -15.29 22.16
N THR A 102 -11.03 -15.19 22.95
CA THR A 102 -10.92 -15.21 24.43
C THR A 102 -10.56 -16.57 24.99
N GLU A 103 -10.66 -17.65 24.19
CA GLU A 103 -10.36 -19.04 24.64
C GLU A 103 -9.00 -19.57 24.14
N ASP A 104 -8.36 -18.93 23.14
CA ASP A 104 -7.06 -19.36 22.63
C ASP A 104 -5.91 -18.60 23.29
N ASN A 105 -4.90 -19.32 23.79
CA ASN A 105 -3.64 -18.88 24.41
C ASN A 105 -2.77 -18.02 23.44
N GLN A 106 -3.25 -16.85 23.00
CA GLN A 106 -2.37 -15.89 22.34
C GLN A 106 -1.48 -15.20 23.39
N PRO A 107 -0.16 -15.03 23.14
CA PRO A 107 0.70 -14.32 24.06
C PRO A 107 0.14 -12.91 24.29
N VAL A 108 -0.24 -12.62 25.53
CA VAL A 108 -0.74 -11.30 25.92
C VAL A 108 0.41 -10.31 25.81
N LEU A 109 0.27 -9.30 24.96
CA LEU A 109 1.28 -8.25 24.85
C LEU A 109 1.31 -7.46 26.18
N PRO A 110 2.52 -7.16 26.72
CA PRO A 110 2.66 -6.40 27.94
C PRO A 110 2.16 -4.96 27.74
N SER A 111 1.72 -4.34 28.83
CA SER A 111 1.48 -2.90 28.87
C SER A 111 2.80 -2.14 28.75
N VAL A 112 2.74 -0.95 28.17
CA VAL A 112 3.85 0.01 28.26
C VAL A 112 3.94 0.51 29.71
N PRO A 113 5.10 0.47 30.35
CA PRO A 113 5.24 0.94 31.74
C PRO A 113 4.77 2.38 31.93
N HIS A 114 4.17 2.65 33.07
CA HIS A 114 3.69 3.99 33.47
C HIS A 114 2.68 4.63 32.52
N THR A 115 1.84 3.81 31.85
CA THR A 115 0.78 4.30 30.95
C THR A 115 -0.61 3.92 31.44
N SER A 116 -1.60 4.71 31.04
CA SER A 116 -3.03 4.49 31.31
C SER A 116 -3.84 4.75 30.03
N LEU A 117 -5.13 4.36 30.02
CA LEU A 117 -6.03 4.61 28.90
C LEU A 117 -6.21 6.11 28.59
N GLU A 118 -6.07 6.97 29.61
CA GLU A 118 -6.15 8.42 29.46
C GLU A 118 -5.07 9.00 28.54
N MET A 119 -3.95 8.28 28.37
CA MET A 119 -2.90 8.67 27.44
C MET A 119 -3.26 8.41 25.97
N LEU A 120 -4.36 7.71 25.69
CA LEU A 120 -4.87 7.54 24.34
C LEU A 120 -5.72 8.76 23.92
N GLN A 121 -5.72 9.07 22.63
CA GLN A 121 -6.59 10.08 22.04
C GLN A 121 -8.00 9.50 21.85
N THR A 122 -8.90 9.77 22.77
CA THR A 122 -10.27 9.25 22.78
C THR A 122 -10.97 9.42 21.43
N LYS A 123 -10.85 10.61 20.80
CA LYS A 123 -11.48 10.88 19.50
C LYS A 123 -10.99 9.90 18.42
N THR A 124 -9.68 9.69 18.32
CA THR A 124 -9.07 8.83 17.30
C THR A 124 -9.40 7.35 17.56
N VAL A 125 -9.34 6.93 18.81
CA VAL A 125 -9.75 5.56 19.21
C VAL A 125 -11.22 5.33 18.88
N ASN A 126 -12.10 6.27 19.23
CA ASN A 126 -13.53 6.12 18.97
C ASN A 126 -13.83 6.11 17.47
N THR A 127 -13.14 6.93 16.67
CA THR A 127 -13.26 6.86 15.21
C THR A 127 -12.89 5.47 14.71
N PHE A 128 -11.79 4.88 15.17
CA PHE A 128 -11.39 3.53 14.82
C PHE A 128 -12.43 2.49 15.29
N LEU A 129 -12.89 2.55 16.54
CA LEU A 129 -13.91 1.64 17.07
C LEU A 129 -15.20 1.69 16.28
N HIS A 130 -15.67 2.88 15.90
CA HIS A 130 -16.85 3.02 15.02
C HIS A 130 -16.65 2.38 13.65
N ARG A 131 -15.45 2.47 13.07
CA ARG A 131 -15.12 1.81 11.79
C ARG A 131 -15.12 0.28 11.88
N VAL A 132 -14.78 -0.27 13.03
CA VAL A 132 -14.90 -1.72 13.28
C VAL A 132 -16.29 -2.12 13.80
N GLY A 133 -17.20 -1.16 13.91
CA GLY A 133 -18.60 -1.39 14.25
C GLY A 133 -18.89 -1.51 15.75
N VAL A 134 -18.03 -0.94 16.59
CA VAL A 134 -18.11 -0.99 18.05
C VAL A 134 -18.27 0.45 18.59
N THR A 135 -18.91 0.57 19.75
CA THR A 135 -19.04 1.83 20.47
C THR A 135 -17.70 2.31 21.06
N GLY A 136 -17.68 3.49 21.69
CA GLY A 136 -16.45 4.13 22.16
C GLY A 136 -15.65 3.37 23.22
N ILE A 137 -14.43 3.83 23.49
CA ILE A 137 -13.48 3.26 24.46
C ILE A 137 -14.01 3.19 25.89
N ASP A 138 -14.94 4.08 26.24
CA ASP A 138 -15.53 4.15 27.59
C ASP A 138 -16.53 3.02 27.87
N THR A 139 -16.91 2.24 26.85
CA THR A 139 -17.82 1.09 26.97
C THR A 139 -17.07 -0.20 27.19
N GLU A 140 -17.71 -1.18 27.82
CA GLU A 140 -17.13 -2.52 28.00
C GLU A 140 -16.93 -3.23 26.63
N GLU A 141 -17.81 -2.97 25.65
CA GLU A 141 -17.68 -3.49 24.29
C GLU A 141 -16.42 -2.90 23.62
N GLY A 142 -16.19 -1.59 23.74
CA GLY A 142 -15.00 -0.93 23.21
C GLY A 142 -13.70 -1.42 23.84
N LYS A 143 -13.65 -1.56 25.16
CA LYS A 143 -12.50 -2.11 25.89
C LYS A 143 -12.23 -3.57 25.49
N SER A 144 -13.30 -4.38 25.37
CA SER A 144 -13.20 -5.77 24.93
C SER A 144 -12.62 -5.86 23.51
N ALA A 145 -13.08 -5.02 22.59
CA ALA A 145 -12.55 -4.97 21.23
C ALA A 145 -11.06 -4.60 21.20
N LEU A 146 -10.66 -3.57 21.95
CA LEU A 146 -9.25 -3.15 22.02
C LEU A 146 -8.35 -4.20 22.68
N LEU A 147 -8.85 -4.94 23.68
CA LEU A 147 -8.15 -6.08 24.29
C LEU A 147 -7.88 -7.18 23.26
N GLN A 148 -8.89 -7.57 22.52
CA GLN A 148 -8.79 -8.65 21.54
C GLN A 148 -7.89 -8.24 20.34
N LEU A 149 -7.88 -6.97 20.00
CA LEU A 149 -6.94 -6.41 19.03
C LEU A 149 -5.53 -6.17 19.61
N GLN A 150 -5.31 -6.57 20.87
CA GLN A 150 -4.02 -6.38 21.56
C GLN A 150 -3.55 -4.91 21.57
N MET A 151 -4.48 -3.96 21.51
CA MET A 151 -4.17 -2.52 21.60
C MET A 151 -4.12 -2.07 23.06
N ILE A 152 -4.85 -2.76 23.94
CA ILE A 152 -4.77 -2.59 25.39
C ILE A 152 -4.58 -3.97 26.06
N THR A 153 -4.18 -3.97 27.33
CA THR A 153 -4.07 -5.18 28.15
C THR A 153 -4.60 -4.91 29.54
N LYS A 154 -5.00 -5.99 30.25
CA LYS A 154 -5.41 -5.90 31.65
C LYS A 154 -4.19 -5.68 32.56
N VAL A 155 -4.34 -4.75 33.49
CA VAL A 155 -3.37 -4.48 34.55
C VAL A 155 -4.10 -4.55 35.89
N LYS A 156 -3.33 -4.48 37.03
CA LYS A 156 -3.89 -4.65 38.38
C LYS A 156 -5.11 -3.74 38.63
N ASP A 157 -5.05 -2.49 38.17
CA ASP A 157 -6.06 -1.47 38.45
C ASP A 157 -6.82 -1.04 37.19
N GLY A 158 -7.11 -1.98 36.26
CA GLY A 158 -7.89 -1.72 35.05
C GLY A 158 -7.23 -2.12 33.75
N PHE A 159 -7.01 -1.18 32.85
CA PHE A 159 -6.45 -1.40 31.51
C PHE A 159 -5.34 -0.39 31.22
N ALA A 160 -4.32 -0.84 30.49
CA ALA A 160 -3.27 0.02 29.98
C ALA A 160 -2.99 -0.29 28.50
N PRO A 161 -2.51 0.68 27.71
CA PRO A 161 -2.15 0.45 26.34
C PRO A 161 -0.94 -0.48 26.21
N THR A 162 -0.99 -1.36 25.21
CA THR A 162 0.19 -2.05 24.71
C THR A 162 1.02 -1.08 23.86
N GLN A 163 2.20 -1.53 23.38
CA GLN A 163 2.98 -0.72 22.46
C GLN A 163 2.18 -0.31 21.21
N TRP A 164 1.33 -1.19 20.67
CA TRP A 164 0.52 -0.90 19.49
C TRP A 164 -0.60 0.09 19.78
N GLY A 165 -1.29 -0.06 20.90
CA GLY A 165 -2.30 0.91 21.31
C GLY A 165 -1.71 2.30 21.51
N LEU A 166 -0.54 2.38 22.17
CA LEU A 166 0.12 3.64 22.43
C LEU A 166 0.69 4.27 21.14
N LEU A 167 1.35 3.48 20.28
CA LEU A 167 1.88 3.96 19.00
C LEU A 167 0.76 4.46 18.07
N LEU A 168 -0.33 3.70 17.95
CA LEU A 168 -1.43 4.03 17.03
C LEU A 168 -2.25 5.22 17.49
N PHE A 169 -2.53 5.32 18.80
CA PHE A 169 -3.54 6.22 19.33
C PHE A 169 -3.08 7.09 20.51
N GLY A 170 -1.83 6.96 20.97
CA GLY A 170 -1.32 7.75 22.09
C GLY A 170 -1.31 9.25 21.79
N LYS A 171 -1.56 10.08 22.80
CA LYS A 171 -1.43 11.53 22.69
C LYS A 171 0.02 11.94 22.40
N GLN A 172 0.96 11.31 23.07
CA GLN A 172 2.41 11.55 22.94
C GLN A 172 3.17 10.22 23.00
N PRO A 173 3.03 9.33 22.00
CA PRO A 173 3.67 8.02 22.00
C PRO A 173 5.20 8.12 22.01
N GLN A 174 5.75 9.24 21.57
CA GLN A 174 7.20 9.50 21.50
C GLN A 174 7.86 9.60 22.89
N LEU A 175 7.10 9.80 23.96
CA LEU A 175 7.65 9.69 25.33
C LEU A 175 8.16 8.27 25.63
N SER A 176 7.51 7.24 25.08
CA SER A 176 7.92 5.83 25.19
C SER A 176 8.70 5.33 23.98
N PHE A 177 8.46 5.91 22.80
CA PHE A 177 9.05 5.52 21.51
C PHE A 177 9.62 6.74 20.80
N PRO A 178 10.75 7.34 21.24
CA PRO A 178 11.24 8.64 20.79
C PRO A 178 11.45 8.75 19.27
N ASN A 179 11.81 7.66 18.60
CA ASN A 179 12.05 7.65 17.16
C ASN A 179 10.89 7.08 16.33
N ALA A 180 9.69 6.88 16.93
CA ALA A 180 8.47 6.62 16.18
C ALA A 180 7.90 7.92 15.56
N VAL A 181 8.75 8.59 14.77
CA VAL A 181 8.51 9.88 14.12
C VAL A 181 8.95 9.84 12.67
N ILE A 182 8.50 10.83 11.89
CA ILE A 182 9.07 11.11 10.58
C ILE A 182 9.89 12.41 10.69
N ARG A 183 11.18 12.33 10.41
CA ARG A 183 12.05 13.50 10.28
C ARG A 183 11.99 13.98 8.83
N ALA A 184 11.32 15.08 8.64
CA ALA A 184 11.16 15.68 7.33
C ALA A 184 12.23 16.74 7.09
N THR A 185 12.71 16.84 5.85
CA THR A 185 13.73 17.82 5.43
C THR A 185 13.33 18.41 4.09
N TYR A 186 13.40 19.71 3.97
CA TYR A 186 13.29 20.42 2.70
C TYR A 186 14.58 21.16 2.41
N ARG A 187 15.22 20.86 1.27
CA ARG A 187 16.49 21.46 0.82
C ARG A 187 16.32 22.20 -0.49
N ILE A 188 17.08 23.29 -0.65
CA ILE A 188 17.30 24.00 -1.90
C ILE A 188 18.82 24.08 -2.08
N GLY A 189 19.37 23.44 -3.12
CA GLY A 189 20.82 23.26 -3.27
C GLY A 189 21.39 22.51 -2.06
N GLN A 190 22.41 23.13 -1.42
CA GLN A 190 23.04 22.56 -0.21
C GLN A 190 22.42 23.07 1.10
N GLN A 191 21.43 23.96 1.02
CA GLN A 191 20.86 24.61 2.19
C GLN A 191 19.62 23.87 2.68
N GLU A 192 19.59 23.51 3.96
CA GLU A 192 18.40 23.03 4.63
C GLU A 192 17.50 24.20 5.02
N ILE A 193 16.27 24.19 4.49
CA ILE A 193 15.33 25.31 4.64
C ILE A 193 14.32 25.02 5.77
N ASP A 194 13.87 23.78 5.92
CA ASP A 194 12.84 23.41 6.88
C ASP A 194 13.04 21.95 7.35
N LEU A 195 13.01 21.71 8.66
CA LEU A 195 13.39 20.45 9.31
C LEU A 195 12.39 20.01 10.40
N PRO A 196 11.09 19.88 10.10
CA PRO A 196 10.14 19.48 11.12
C PRO A 196 10.28 18.01 11.52
N VAL A 197 9.89 17.74 12.75
CA VAL A 197 9.65 16.39 13.25
C VAL A 197 8.14 16.16 13.27
N ILE A 198 7.67 15.21 12.49
CA ILE A 198 6.27 14.81 12.44
C ILE A 198 6.07 13.70 13.48
N ASP A 199 5.45 14.05 14.58
CA ASP A 199 5.21 13.23 15.77
C ASP A 199 3.73 12.96 16.01
N GLY A 200 3.41 12.39 17.19
CA GLY A 200 2.07 12.00 17.62
C GLY A 200 1.72 10.57 17.17
N PRO A 201 0.44 10.19 17.26
CA PRO A 201 -0.01 8.85 16.91
C PRO A 201 0.25 8.53 15.44
N LEU A 202 0.65 7.29 15.16
CA LEU A 202 1.01 6.84 13.80
C LEU A 202 -0.08 7.11 12.78
N VAL A 203 -1.34 6.93 13.17
CA VAL A 203 -2.51 7.13 12.29
C VAL A 203 -2.70 8.58 11.85
N LEU A 204 -2.05 9.55 12.49
CA LEU A 204 -2.11 10.97 12.12
C LEU A 204 -0.84 11.49 11.45
N GLN A 205 0.26 10.72 11.46
CA GLN A 205 1.54 11.20 10.94
C GLN A 205 1.52 11.42 9.43
N SER A 206 0.85 10.54 8.67
CA SER A 206 0.75 10.69 7.21
C SER A 206 0.00 11.97 6.80
N GLU A 207 -1.08 12.32 7.49
CA GLU A 207 -1.85 13.54 7.23
C GLU A 207 -1.07 14.80 7.62
N LYS A 208 -0.41 14.79 8.78
CA LYS A 208 0.47 15.88 9.21
C LYS A 208 1.59 16.12 8.20
N LEU A 209 2.26 15.05 7.76
CA LEU A 209 3.31 15.14 6.76
C LEU A 209 2.78 15.67 5.42
N TYR A 210 1.62 15.17 4.95
CA TYR A 210 0.96 15.67 3.74
C TYR A 210 0.73 17.18 3.82
N THR A 211 0.18 17.66 4.94
CA THR A 211 -0.07 19.09 5.15
C THR A 211 1.20 19.93 5.05
N TRP A 212 2.33 19.40 5.49
CA TRP A 212 3.62 20.07 5.42
C TRP A 212 4.22 20.07 4.01
N TYR A 213 4.21 18.93 3.29
CA TYR A 213 4.92 18.85 2.01
C TYR A 213 4.11 19.35 0.80
N LYS A 214 2.79 19.35 0.85
CA LYS A 214 1.93 19.73 -0.29
C LYS A 214 2.25 21.11 -0.90
N ASP A 215 2.67 22.07 -0.07
CA ASP A 215 2.98 23.41 -0.51
C ASP A 215 4.45 23.58 -0.93
N LYS A 216 5.30 22.59 -0.68
CA LYS A 216 6.70 22.56 -1.08
C LYS A 216 6.91 21.88 -2.44
N LEU A 217 5.95 21.08 -2.88
CA LEU A 217 6.00 20.45 -4.19
C LEU A 217 5.62 21.45 -5.28
N LYS A 218 6.40 21.49 -6.35
CA LYS A 218 6.07 22.25 -7.55
C LYS A 218 4.73 21.79 -8.12
N SER A 219 3.91 22.73 -8.53
CA SER A 219 2.58 22.47 -9.08
C SER A 219 2.21 23.51 -10.12
N HIS A 220 1.38 23.14 -11.06
CA HIS A 220 0.81 24.03 -12.07
C HIS A 220 -0.71 23.92 -12.09
N ILE A 221 -1.36 24.91 -12.68
CA ILE A 221 -2.82 24.88 -12.84
C ILE A 221 -3.13 24.27 -14.21
N ASP A 222 -3.78 23.12 -14.20
CA ASP A 222 -4.34 22.53 -15.42
C ASP A 222 -5.59 23.33 -15.84
N ARG A 223 -5.58 23.81 -17.09
CA ARG A 223 -6.66 24.60 -17.71
C ARG A 223 -7.34 23.83 -18.84
N SER A 224 -7.04 22.55 -19.00
CA SER A 224 -7.62 21.71 -20.05
C SER A 224 -9.09 21.36 -19.81
N GLU A 225 -9.54 21.47 -18.54
CA GLU A 225 -10.92 21.25 -18.14
C GLU A 225 -11.59 22.57 -17.67
N PRO A 226 -12.94 22.65 -17.69
CA PRO A 226 -13.69 23.82 -17.21
C PRO A 226 -13.40 24.19 -15.76
N THR A 227 -13.07 23.21 -14.92
CA THR A 227 -12.67 23.38 -13.53
C THR A 227 -11.15 23.43 -13.40
N ARG A 228 -10.62 24.55 -12.90
CA ARG A 228 -9.18 24.72 -12.65
C ARG A 228 -8.72 23.71 -11.61
N LYS A 229 -7.85 22.77 -12.00
CA LYS A 229 -7.28 21.76 -11.10
C LYS A 229 -5.79 22.06 -10.87
N LYS A 230 -5.38 22.07 -9.59
CA LYS A 230 -3.95 22.13 -9.24
C LYS A 230 -3.36 20.73 -9.48
N VAL A 231 -2.40 20.64 -10.38
CA VAL A 231 -1.68 19.39 -10.69
C VAL A 231 -0.26 19.53 -10.20
N TYR A 232 0.21 18.58 -9.44
CA TYR A 232 1.60 18.50 -8.98
C TYR A 232 2.46 17.79 -10.01
N ASP A 233 3.72 18.19 -10.10
CA ASP A 233 4.68 17.57 -11.02
C ASP A 233 5.01 16.12 -10.63
N VAL A 234 4.72 15.75 -9.38
CA VAL A 234 4.78 14.38 -8.84
C VAL A 234 3.39 13.96 -8.38
N PRO A 235 2.94 12.73 -8.66
CA PRO A 235 1.67 12.22 -8.15
C PRO A 235 1.66 12.18 -6.62
N VAL A 236 0.87 13.04 -6.00
CA VAL A 236 0.75 13.14 -4.53
C VAL A 236 0.25 11.82 -3.94
N GLU A 237 -0.57 11.10 -4.67
CA GLU A 237 -1.10 9.79 -4.30
C GLU A 237 0.03 8.76 -4.13
N VAL A 238 1.04 8.80 -5.01
CA VAL A 238 2.22 7.91 -4.91
C VAL A 238 3.05 8.25 -3.67
N ILE A 239 3.28 9.53 -3.41
CA ILE A 239 4.01 9.96 -2.20
C ILE A 239 3.25 9.51 -0.95
N SER A 240 1.93 9.77 -0.91
CA SER A 240 1.07 9.35 0.20
C SER A 240 1.14 7.85 0.46
N GLU A 241 1.11 7.05 -0.60
CA GLU A 241 1.22 5.60 -0.51
C GLU A 241 2.58 5.16 0.02
N LEU A 242 3.68 5.71 -0.49
CA LEU A 242 5.02 5.39 -0.02
C LEU A 242 5.22 5.76 1.46
N VAL A 243 4.65 6.90 1.91
CA VAL A 243 4.69 7.33 3.32
C VAL A 243 3.92 6.36 4.22
N LYS A 244 2.71 5.98 3.82
CA LYS A 244 1.89 5.00 4.57
C LYS A 244 2.61 3.66 4.66
N ASN A 245 3.17 3.19 3.55
CA ASN A 245 3.98 1.97 3.53
C ASN A 245 5.21 2.08 4.45
N ALA A 246 5.88 3.24 4.47
CA ALA A 246 7.00 3.47 5.36
C ALA A 246 6.60 3.36 6.84
N ILE A 247 5.42 3.86 7.23
CA ILE A 247 4.90 3.76 8.61
C ILE A 247 4.49 2.32 8.92
N VAL A 248 3.71 1.69 8.03
CA VAL A 248 3.14 0.34 8.25
C VAL A 248 4.23 -0.73 8.29
N HIS A 249 5.24 -0.62 7.44
CA HIS A 249 6.31 -1.64 7.33
C HIS A 249 7.57 -1.31 8.12
N ARG A 250 7.62 -0.16 8.81
CA ARG A 250 8.74 0.21 9.68
C ARG A 250 9.02 -0.90 10.70
N ASP A 251 10.29 -1.19 10.93
CA ASP A 251 10.72 -2.04 12.03
C ASP A 251 10.74 -1.24 13.35
N TYR A 252 9.71 -1.41 14.16
CA TYR A 252 9.58 -0.71 15.44
C TYR A 252 10.49 -1.25 16.53
N SER A 253 11.19 -2.39 16.31
CA SER A 253 12.23 -2.89 17.21
C SER A 253 13.53 -2.08 17.11
N LEU A 254 13.74 -1.39 15.97
CA LEU A 254 14.87 -0.49 15.75
C LEU A 254 14.58 0.87 16.42
N SER A 255 14.77 0.93 17.74
CA SER A 255 14.41 2.10 18.57
C SER A 255 15.18 3.37 18.19
N GLY A 256 16.40 3.25 17.65
CA GLY A 256 17.27 4.38 17.29
C GLY A 256 17.03 4.99 15.91
N ALA A 257 16.19 4.40 15.07
CA ALA A 257 16.08 4.73 13.65
C ALA A 257 14.68 5.31 13.29
N PRO A 258 14.53 6.64 13.09
CA PRO A 258 13.29 7.26 12.62
C PRO A 258 13.05 7.01 11.12
N ILE A 259 11.84 7.31 10.63
CA ILE A 259 11.60 7.47 9.20
C ILE A 259 12.17 8.82 8.77
N TYR A 260 12.82 8.87 7.59
CA TYR A 260 13.24 10.13 6.96
C TYR A 260 12.39 10.39 5.72
N PHE A 261 12.04 11.66 5.54
CA PHE A 261 11.34 12.16 4.36
C PHE A 261 12.04 13.43 3.88
N GLU A 262 12.72 13.37 2.74
CA GLU A 262 13.59 14.44 2.26
C GLU A 262 13.13 14.92 0.89
N ILE A 263 12.87 16.22 0.76
CA ILE A 263 12.61 16.89 -0.52
C ILE A 263 13.88 17.66 -0.89
N ASN A 264 14.48 17.28 -1.99
CA ASN A 264 15.65 17.96 -2.58
C ASN A 264 15.25 18.58 -3.93
N ASP A 265 16.18 19.25 -4.61
CA ASP A 265 15.89 19.90 -5.89
C ASP A 265 15.40 18.92 -6.97
N ASP A 266 16.00 17.72 -7.05
CA ASP A 266 15.78 16.76 -8.12
C ASP A 266 15.03 15.49 -7.70
N ASN A 267 14.90 15.25 -6.39
CA ASN A 267 14.30 14.03 -5.90
C ASN A 267 13.63 14.19 -4.53
N LEU A 268 12.72 13.27 -4.26
CA LEU A 268 12.12 13.05 -2.96
C LEU A 268 12.57 11.67 -2.46
N VAL A 269 13.13 11.62 -1.24
CA VAL A 269 13.66 10.39 -0.64
C VAL A 269 12.86 10.03 0.59
N ILE A 270 12.45 8.77 0.68
CA ILE A 270 11.79 8.21 1.86
C ILE A 270 12.62 7.02 2.35
N LYS A 271 13.10 7.09 3.60
CA LYS A 271 13.87 6.02 4.24
C LYS A 271 13.06 5.43 5.39
N SER A 272 12.75 4.15 5.32
CA SER A 272 12.03 3.42 6.38
C SER A 272 12.92 2.35 6.99
N PRO A 273 13.07 2.32 8.34
CA PRO A 273 13.90 1.33 8.99
C PRO A 273 13.33 -0.08 8.87
N GLY A 274 14.18 -1.03 8.52
CA GLY A 274 13.88 -2.46 8.46
C GLY A 274 14.26 -3.08 7.13
N LYS A 275 14.64 -4.37 7.16
CA LYS A 275 14.87 -5.19 5.96
C LYS A 275 13.54 -5.55 5.30
N PRO A 276 13.48 -6.03 4.05
CA PRO A 276 12.29 -6.69 3.52
C PRO A 276 11.79 -7.80 4.48
N VAL A 277 10.47 -7.96 4.58
CA VAL A 277 9.87 -9.01 5.41
C VAL A 277 10.00 -10.34 4.69
N ASP A 278 10.59 -11.33 5.31
CA ASP A 278 10.69 -12.67 4.74
C ASP A 278 9.29 -13.26 4.45
N PRO A 279 9.05 -13.86 3.27
CA PRO A 279 9.98 -14.19 2.17
C PRO A 279 10.12 -13.12 1.06
N ILE A 280 9.70 -11.88 1.30
CA ILE A 280 9.79 -10.80 0.30
C ILE A 280 11.26 -10.44 0.07
N THR A 281 11.69 -10.41 -1.18
CA THR A 281 13.02 -9.99 -1.57
C THR A 281 13.08 -8.51 -1.96
N LEU A 282 14.26 -7.90 -1.87
CA LEU A 282 14.47 -6.53 -2.34
C LEU A 282 14.13 -6.41 -3.84
N ALA A 283 14.47 -7.40 -4.66
CA ALA A 283 14.16 -7.43 -6.09
C ALA A 283 12.64 -7.36 -6.38
N GLN A 284 11.82 -8.03 -5.57
CA GLN A 284 10.37 -7.94 -5.69
C GLN A 284 9.84 -6.53 -5.35
N ILE A 285 10.44 -5.86 -4.36
CA ILE A 285 10.10 -4.48 -4.02
C ILE A 285 10.55 -3.54 -5.14
N GLN A 286 11.76 -3.70 -5.68
CA GLN A 286 12.31 -2.90 -6.78
C GLN A 286 11.45 -2.97 -8.05
N THR A 287 10.85 -4.12 -8.32
CA THR A 287 9.94 -4.31 -9.45
C THR A 287 8.48 -3.98 -9.13
N PHE A 288 8.18 -3.56 -7.89
CA PHE A 288 6.82 -3.32 -7.40
C PHE A 288 5.88 -4.52 -7.52
N ASN A 289 6.43 -5.73 -7.47
CA ASN A 289 5.71 -7.01 -7.55
C ASN A 289 5.74 -7.80 -6.23
N ALA A 290 6.11 -7.14 -5.13
CA ALA A 290 6.08 -7.77 -3.82
C ALA A 290 4.64 -8.16 -3.43
N PRO A 291 4.43 -9.35 -2.84
CA PRO A 291 3.15 -9.74 -2.29
C PRO A 291 2.75 -8.82 -1.12
N SER A 292 1.44 -8.73 -0.86
CA SER A 292 0.93 -7.97 0.29
C SER A 292 1.19 -8.75 1.60
N LEU A 293 2.31 -8.43 2.25
CA LEU A 293 2.69 -8.99 3.55
C LEU A 293 3.15 -7.86 4.45
N SER A 294 2.49 -7.67 5.59
CA SER A 294 2.82 -6.60 6.52
C SER A 294 3.73 -7.09 7.64
N ARG A 295 4.78 -6.31 7.95
CA ARG A 295 5.60 -6.48 9.16
C ARG A 295 4.76 -6.29 10.42
N ASN A 296 3.84 -5.32 10.40
CA ASN A 296 3.03 -4.91 11.54
C ASN A 296 1.53 -5.08 11.21
N PRO A 297 0.97 -6.30 11.29
CA PRO A 297 -0.41 -6.57 10.87
C PRO A 297 -1.45 -5.71 11.62
N LEU A 298 -1.21 -5.40 12.90
CA LEU A 298 -2.13 -4.55 13.68
C LEU A 298 -2.09 -3.09 13.23
N VAL A 299 -0.92 -2.59 12.83
CA VAL A 299 -0.79 -1.24 12.26
C VAL A 299 -1.49 -1.18 10.90
N MET A 300 -1.25 -2.16 10.04
CA MET A 300 -1.92 -2.28 8.75
C MET A 300 -3.43 -2.30 8.93
N PHE A 301 -3.95 -3.17 9.80
CA PHE A 301 -5.38 -3.26 10.09
C PHE A 301 -5.98 -1.93 10.56
N ALA A 302 -5.29 -1.21 11.45
CA ALA A 302 -5.78 0.09 11.92
C ALA A 302 -5.81 1.13 10.78
N PHE A 303 -4.78 1.13 9.94
CA PHE A 303 -4.69 2.04 8.78
C PHE A 303 -5.81 1.78 7.77
N GLU A 304 -6.13 0.52 7.50
CA GLU A 304 -7.23 0.14 6.61
C GLU A 304 -8.59 0.54 7.18
N LYS A 305 -8.85 0.22 8.44
CA LYS A 305 -10.13 0.57 9.07
C LYS A 305 -10.37 2.08 9.13
N LEU A 306 -9.29 2.86 9.16
CA LEU A 306 -9.36 4.32 9.11
C LEU A 306 -9.28 4.90 7.68
N ASP A 307 -9.35 4.06 6.64
CA ASP A 307 -9.20 4.43 5.22
C ASP A 307 -7.85 5.13 4.92
N LEU A 308 -6.82 4.83 5.72
CA LEU A 308 -5.49 5.42 5.56
C LEU A 308 -4.59 4.61 4.63
N ALA A 309 -4.80 3.30 4.51
CA ALA A 309 -4.08 2.41 3.61
C ALA A 309 -5.02 1.44 2.93
N GLU A 310 -4.66 0.98 1.73
CA GLU A 310 -5.39 -0.03 1.00
C GLU A 310 -4.65 -1.38 1.07
N GLN A 311 -5.30 -2.43 1.58
CA GLN A 311 -4.76 -3.81 1.63
C GLN A 311 -4.45 -4.40 0.26
N ARG A 312 -5.03 -3.85 -0.78
CA ARG A 312 -5.17 -4.50 -2.09
C ARG A 312 -3.93 -4.50 -2.95
N GLY A 313 -2.76 -4.07 -2.43
CA GLY A 313 -1.54 -3.95 -3.23
C GLY A 313 -1.68 -2.95 -4.39
N LEU A 314 -2.69 -2.08 -4.35
CA LEU A 314 -2.95 -1.08 -5.38
C LEU A 314 -1.89 0.02 -5.38
N GLY A 315 -1.21 0.25 -4.25
CA GLY A 315 -0.15 1.23 -4.14
C GLY A 315 0.99 0.98 -5.12
N PHE A 316 1.49 -0.25 -5.17
CA PHE A 316 2.47 -0.66 -6.19
C PHE A 316 1.84 -0.71 -7.59
N GLY A 317 0.55 -1.02 -7.70
CA GLY A 317 -0.19 -0.96 -8.97
C GLY A 317 -0.22 0.44 -9.59
N THR A 318 -0.38 1.47 -8.77
CA THR A 318 -0.30 2.88 -9.20
C THR A 318 1.10 3.23 -9.69
N ILE A 319 2.14 2.82 -8.95
CA ILE A 319 3.54 3.03 -9.34
C ILE A 319 3.86 2.30 -10.65
N ARG A 320 3.41 1.06 -10.84
CA ARG A 320 3.61 0.31 -12.10
C ARG A 320 2.99 0.98 -13.31
N LYS A 321 1.92 1.74 -13.15
CA LYS A 321 1.28 2.51 -14.23
C LYS A 321 2.03 3.80 -14.59
N MET A 322 2.96 4.25 -13.74
CA MET A 322 3.79 5.42 -14.04
C MET A 322 4.79 5.10 -15.16
N PRO A 323 5.16 6.11 -15.96
CA PRO A 323 6.31 6.01 -16.86
C PRO A 323 7.56 5.57 -16.10
N ILE A 324 8.35 4.66 -16.66
CA ILE A 324 9.53 4.08 -15.97
C ILE A 324 10.47 5.17 -15.43
N ALA A 325 10.72 6.21 -16.21
CA ALA A 325 11.58 7.34 -15.83
C ALA A 325 11.06 8.16 -14.63
N GLN A 326 9.81 7.99 -14.23
CA GLN A 326 9.17 8.69 -13.11
C GLN A 326 8.91 7.77 -11.93
N ARG A 327 9.15 6.45 -12.09
CA ARG A 327 8.99 5.50 -10.99
C ARG A 327 10.07 5.74 -9.93
N PRO A 328 9.74 5.56 -8.64
CA PRO A 328 10.77 5.57 -7.62
C PRO A 328 11.77 4.42 -7.84
N THR A 329 13.01 4.66 -7.58
CA THR A 329 14.02 3.62 -7.40
C THR A 329 14.01 3.13 -5.96
N VAL A 330 14.39 1.86 -5.74
CA VAL A 330 14.41 1.26 -4.41
C VAL A 330 15.78 0.67 -4.14
N SER A 331 16.39 1.06 -3.02
CA SER A 331 17.64 0.49 -2.52
C SER A 331 17.50 0.05 -1.06
N PHE A 332 18.49 -0.70 -0.58
CA PHE A 332 18.64 -1.02 0.83
C PHE A 332 19.97 -0.43 1.32
N GLU A 333 19.89 0.50 2.25
CA GLU A 333 21.00 1.16 2.93
C GLU A 333 20.86 0.85 4.43
N ASP A 334 21.53 -0.19 4.88
CA ASP A 334 21.35 -0.72 6.26
C ASP A 334 21.32 0.39 7.31
N PRO A 335 20.28 0.49 8.12
CA PRO A 335 19.12 -0.42 8.26
C PRO A 335 17.86 0.00 7.48
N TYR A 336 17.96 0.80 6.41
CA TYR A 336 16.83 1.43 5.74
C TYR A 336 16.50 0.82 4.37
N ILE A 337 15.22 0.60 4.10
CA ILE A 337 14.69 0.56 2.74
C ILE A 337 14.50 2.01 2.28
N VAL A 338 15.08 2.36 1.13
CA VAL A 338 15.11 3.72 0.59
C VAL A 338 14.34 3.76 -0.72
N PHE A 339 13.35 4.62 -0.79
CA PHE A 339 12.64 4.97 -2.02
C PHE A 339 13.09 6.36 -2.46
N THR A 340 13.58 6.46 -3.69
CA THR A 340 13.97 7.75 -4.31
C THR A 340 13.08 8.02 -5.50
N LEU A 341 12.22 9.01 -5.37
CA LEU A 341 11.26 9.44 -6.38
C LEU A 341 11.82 10.68 -7.11
N PRO A 342 12.01 10.65 -8.44
CA PRO A 342 12.52 11.80 -9.16
C PRO A 342 11.48 12.94 -9.17
N LEU A 343 11.92 14.16 -8.84
CA LEU A 343 11.14 15.39 -8.99
C LEU A 343 11.47 15.98 -10.36
N VAL A 344 10.70 15.60 -11.38
CA VAL A 344 10.99 16.04 -12.76
C VAL A 344 10.45 17.45 -12.98
N GLU A 345 11.32 18.44 -13.19
CA GLU A 345 10.89 19.71 -13.75
C GLU A 345 10.40 19.53 -15.19
N LYS A 346 9.18 20.01 -15.49
CA LYS A 346 8.70 20.11 -16.87
C LYS A 346 9.59 20.95 -17.80
N SER A 347 10.53 21.70 -17.26
CA SER A 347 11.38 22.67 -17.99
C SER A 347 12.82 22.25 -18.18
N VAL A 348 13.31 21.18 -17.53
CA VAL A 348 14.69 20.76 -17.72
C VAL A 348 14.76 19.65 -18.75
N SER A 349 14.97 20.13 -19.96
CA SER A 349 15.65 19.46 -21.07
C SER A 349 15.36 17.99 -21.23
N ASN A 350 14.62 17.67 -22.19
CA ASN A 350 14.95 16.99 -23.44
C ASN A 350 16.26 16.16 -23.51
N LYS A 351 16.86 15.76 -22.44
CA LYS A 351 17.74 14.61 -22.38
C LYS A 351 16.95 13.42 -21.86
N LEU A 352 16.13 12.83 -22.73
CA LEU A 352 15.76 11.43 -22.60
C LEU A 352 17.04 10.68 -22.29
N SER A 353 17.13 10.05 -21.11
CA SER A 353 18.29 9.24 -20.81
C SER A 353 18.32 8.12 -21.87
N GLN A 354 19.47 7.81 -22.37
CA GLN A 354 19.65 6.78 -23.39
C GLN A 354 19.10 5.44 -22.88
N GLU A 355 19.19 5.21 -21.58
CA GLU A 355 18.64 4.04 -20.87
C GLU A 355 17.09 3.98 -20.92
N ALA A 356 16.38 5.07 -20.58
CA ALA A 356 14.92 5.11 -20.62
C ALA A 356 14.38 4.90 -22.03
N THR A 357 15.07 5.43 -23.04
CA THR A 357 14.68 5.27 -24.43
C THR A 357 14.95 3.85 -24.92
N THR A 358 16.05 3.25 -24.52
CA THR A 358 16.39 1.86 -24.86
C THR A 358 15.40 0.89 -24.21
N LEU A 359 15.00 1.13 -22.97
CA LEU A 359 13.97 0.34 -22.26
C LEU A 359 12.60 0.45 -22.94
N PHE A 360 12.18 1.67 -23.30
CA PHE A 360 10.93 1.86 -24.04
C PHE A 360 10.91 1.08 -25.36
N ILE A 361 12.00 1.13 -26.14
CA ILE A 361 12.13 0.38 -27.39
C ILE A 361 12.16 -1.14 -27.13
N ALA A 362 12.74 -1.58 -26.01
CA ALA A 362 12.78 -2.99 -25.66
C ALA A 362 11.39 -3.55 -25.28
N GLU A 363 10.59 -2.73 -24.61
CA GLU A 363 9.22 -3.09 -24.20
C GLU A 363 8.19 -2.95 -25.33
N ASN A 364 8.46 -2.10 -26.34
CA ASN A 364 7.56 -1.81 -27.44
C ASN A 364 8.24 -2.12 -28.78
N ASN A 365 7.96 -3.30 -29.35
CA ASN A 365 8.50 -3.69 -30.66
C ASN A 365 8.13 -2.72 -31.79
N SER A 366 7.01 -2.01 -31.64
CA SER A 366 6.60 -0.94 -32.52
C SER A 366 5.78 0.11 -31.76
N PHE A 367 5.89 1.39 -32.15
CA PHE A 367 5.15 2.48 -31.52
C PHE A 367 4.85 3.59 -32.53
N THR A 368 3.83 4.40 -32.22
CA THR A 368 3.50 5.63 -32.95
C THR A 368 4.14 6.84 -32.26
N ARG A 369 4.27 7.97 -32.99
CA ARG A 369 4.70 9.23 -32.38
C ARG A 369 3.83 9.60 -31.18
N LYS A 370 2.52 9.41 -31.26
CA LYS A 370 1.57 9.77 -30.20
C LYS A 370 1.85 8.94 -28.93
N GLN A 371 2.07 7.65 -29.06
CA GLN A 371 2.47 6.79 -27.94
C GLN A 371 3.79 7.24 -27.31
N PHE A 372 4.76 7.64 -28.14
CA PHE A 372 6.04 8.18 -27.65
C PHE A 372 5.86 9.54 -26.94
N GLU A 373 5.01 10.43 -27.48
CA GLU A 373 4.62 11.71 -26.87
C GLU A 373 3.98 11.49 -25.48
N GLU A 374 3.00 10.59 -25.42
CA GLU A 374 2.27 10.26 -24.19
C GLU A 374 3.18 9.60 -23.13
N TYR A 375 4.00 8.65 -23.56
CA TYR A 375 4.89 7.92 -22.65
C TYR A 375 5.95 8.82 -22.02
N PHE A 376 6.61 9.65 -22.84
CA PHE A 376 7.65 10.56 -22.37
C PHE A 376 7.14 11.98 -22.07
N ARG A 377 5.84 12.21 -22.20
CA ARG A 377 5.17 13.52 -22.01
C ARG A 377 5.86 14.65 -22.77
N LEU A 378 6.22 14.41 -24.00
CA LEU A 378 6.90 15.36 -24.88
C LEU A 378 5.91 16.15 -25.72
N SER A 379 6.31 17.37 -26.12
CA SER A 379 5.63 18.07 -27.21
C SER A 379 5.87 17.34 -28.54
N SER A 380 4.93 17.47 -29.49
CA SER A 380 5.06 16.85 -30.82
C SER A 380 6.37 17.24 -31.53
N LYS A 381 6.85 18.47 -31.31
CA LYS A 381 8.11 18.97 -31.88
C LYS A 381 9.31 18.23 -31.29
N GLU A 382 9.30 18.04 -29.97
CA GLU A 382 10.40 17.38 -29.25
C GLU A 382 10.39 15.86 -29.49
N ALA A 383 9.21 15.21 -29.48
CA ALA A 383 9.09 13.80 -29.81
C ALA A 383 9.63 13.51 -31.22
N ASN A 384 9.29 14.32 -32.21
CA ASN A 384 9.87 14.19 -33.56
C ASN A 384 11.39 14.30 -33.55
N ARG A 385 11.95 15.28 -32.81
CA ARG A 385 13.40 15.46 -32.70
C ARG A 385 14.09 14.22 -32.10
N GLN A 386 13.51 13.65 -31.07
CA GLN A 386 14.08 12.48 -30.42
C GLN A 386 13.93 11.21 -31.26
N ILE A 387 12.75 10.99 -31.88
CA ILE A 387 12.52 9.86 -32.77
C ILE A 387 13.50 9.91 -33.98
N ASN A 388 13.74 11.10 -34.55
CA ASN A 388 14.73 11.23 -35.63
C ASN A 388 16.14 10.82 -35.16
N LYS A 389 16.56 11.20 -33.94
CA LYS A 389 17.84 10.74 -33.38
C LYS A 389 17.90 9.22 -33.21
N LEU A 390 16.77 8.57 -32.85
CA LEU A 390 16.70 7.11 -32.75
C LEU A 390 16.80 6.44 -34.11
N ILE A 391 16.27 7.06 -35.15
CA ILE A 391 16.40 6.59 -36.52
C ILE A 391 17.85 6.77 -37.00
N GLU A 392 18.46 7.94 -36.74
CA GLU A 392 19.85 8.22 -37.07
C GLU A 392 20.83 7.28 -36.37
N SER A 393 20.53 6.91 -35.12
CA SER A 393 21.34 5.94 -34.34
C SER A 393 21.07 4.47 -34.72
N GLY A 394 20.13 4.21 -35.61
CA GLY A 394 19.80 2.84 -36.05
C GLY A 394 19.03 2.00 -35.03
N LEU A 395 18.50 2.61 -33.96
CA LEU A 395 17.75 1.90 -32.93
C LEU A 395 16.30 1.63 -33.35
N VAL A 396 15.74 2.44 -34.25
CA VAL A 396 14.40 2.27 -34.82
C VAL A 396 14.37 2.57 -36.31
N LYS A 397 13.44 1.94 -37.02
CA LYS A 397 13.14 2.20 -38.45
C LYS A 397 11.72 2.73 -38.57
N MET A 398 11.53 3.70 -39.48
CA MET A 398 10.22 4.22 -39.81
C MET A 398 9.54 3.34 -40.86
N SER A 399 8.30 2.95 -40.60
CA SER A 399 7.42 2.24 -41.55
C SER A 399 6.15 3.06 -41.77
N GLY A 400 5.76 3.29 -43.03
CA GLY A 400 4.56 4.06 -43.40
C GLY A 400 4.82 5.53 -43.71
N SER A 401 3.75 6.29 -44.01
CA SER A 401 3.79 7.69 -44.44
C SER A 401 3.51 8.67 -43.30
N LYS A 402 3.89 9.97 -43.50
CA LYS A 402 3.90 11.06 -42.49
C LYS A 402 2.72 11.16 -41.50
N ARG A 403 1.49 10.75 -41.83
CA ARG A 403 0.33 10.81 -40.93
C ARG A 403 -0.03 9.50 -40.25
N GLY A 404 0.63 8.39 -40.57
CA GLY A 404 0.44 7.06 -39.94
C GLY A 404 1.73 6.31 -39.76
N ALA A 405 2.85 7.03 -39.58
CA ALA A 405 4.16 6.42 -39.38
C ALA A 405 4.19 5.59 -38.08
N ILE A 406 4.62 4.34 -38.20
CA ILE A 406 4.94 3.45 -37.09
C ILE A 406 6.46 3.32 -37.07
N TYR A 407 7.02 3.39 -35.87
CA TYR A 407 8.45 3.21 -35.62
C TYR A 407 8.66 1.81 -35.06
N ILE A 408 9.52 1.05 -35.68
CA ILE A 408 9.78 -0.37 -35.39
C ILE A 408 11.20 -0.49 -34.88
N LYS A 409 11.43 -1.28 -33.86
CA LYS A 409 12.78 -1.63 -33.37
C LYS A 409 13.61 -2.19 -34.53
N ALA A 410 14.81 -1.66 -34.73
CA ALA A 410 15.71 -2.05 -35.81
C ALA A 410 16.44 -3.38 -35.57
#